data_b0f68db973d87774061dda1736be7889
#
_entry.id   b0f68db973d87774061dda1736be7889
#
_cell.length_a   1.000
_cell.length_b   1.000
_cell.length_c   1.000
_cell.angle_alpha   90.00
_cell.angle_beta   90.00
_cell.angle_gamma   90.00
#
_symmetry.space_group_name_H-M   'P 1'
#
loop_
_entity.id
_entity.type
_entity.pdbx_description
1 polymer ?
#
loop_
_entity_poly.entity_id
_entity_poly.type
_entity_poly.pdbx_seq_one_letter_code
_entity_poly.pdbx_strand_id
1 'polypeptide(L)'
;MAGSNVLQIEPLTPAIGAVLRGVNLAEPASDGLIDDIRQALLRHQVIFFEDQDLTPTQQRDFAARFGDLHVHPLYDTDNRHPEIMVIDNHVDNPTDNNFWHTDVTFIETPPMGAVLHAKQLPPVGGDTMWASMTAAYRALSTPMQRFLEGLEAVHDFAYAFTPQGLAGSQAGAERYAKAVAENPPVIHPVIRTHPETGEPGIFVNSVFTSRIKGLRREESRALMDFLNRHVQQPEFVVRWRWTPGAVAFWDNRCTQHRAVDDFLPHRRVMHRATILGERPVFSPG
;
A
#
# COMPACT_ATOMS: atom_id res chain seq x y z
N MET A 1 -32.48 -5.31 -22.33
CA MET A 1 -32.60 -5.18 -20.85
C MET A 1 -31.21 -5.44 -20.28
N ALA A 2 -30.48 -4.40 -19.94
CA ALA A 2 -29.22 -4.55 -19.25
C ALA A 2 -29.53 -5.01 -17.83
N GLY A 3 -29.17 -6.27 -17.53
CA GLY A 3 -29.26 -6.78 -16.16
C GLY A 3 -28.42 -5.89 -15.26
N SER A 4 -29.02 -5.30 -14.23
CA SER A 4 -28.25 -4.64 -13.17
C SER A 4 -27.41 -5.74 -12.51
N ASN A 5 -26.13 -5.83 -12.86
CA ASN A 5 -25.19 -6.64 -12.14
C ASN A 5 -25.13 -6.05 -10.72
N VAL A 6 -25.74 -6.74 -9.77
CA VAL A 6 -25.67 -6.37 -8.37
C VAL A 6 -24.26 -6.67 -7.90
N LEU A 7 -23.57 -5.68 -7.34
CA LEU A 7 -22.25 -5.84 -6.73
C LEU A 7 -22.34 -6.92 -5.64
N GLN A 8 -21.55 -7.98 -5.80
CA GLN A 8 -21.43 -9.05 -4.81
C GLN A 8 -20.10 -8.92 -4.07
N ILE A 9 -20.12 -8.94 -2.76
CA ILE A 9 -18.96 -8.80 -1.90
C ILE A 9 -18.75 -10.11 -1.15
N GLU A 10 -17.60 -10.75 -1.37
CA GLU A 10 -17.19 -12.01 -0.75
C GLU A 10 -15.98 -11.75 0.17
N PRO A 11 -16.17 -11.65 1.51
CA PRO A 11 -15.07 -11.47 2.44
C PRO A 11 -14.11 -12.66 2.42
N LEU A 12 -12.78 -12.38 2.44
CA LEU A 12 -11.74 -13.42 2.44
C LEU A 12 -11.30 -13.80 3.84
N THR A 13 -11.24 -12.82 4.75
CA THR A 13 -10.92 -13.03 6.16
C THR A 13 -11.84 -12.17 7.04
N PRO A 14 -11.96 -12.44 8.34
CA PRO A 14 -12.72 -11.59 9.25
C PRO A 14 -12.16 -10.16 9.40
N ALA A 15 -10.85 -9.98 9.20
CA ALA A 15 -10.16 -8.73 9.48
C ALA A 15 -9.92 -7.85 8.23
N ILE A 16 -9.69 -8.48 7.07
CA ILE A 16 -9.21 -7.77 5.87
C ILE A 16 -9.47 -8.60 4.60
N GLY A 17 -9.77 -7.90 3.51
CA GLY A 17 -9.85 -8.47 2.16
C GLY A 17 -11.24 -8.94 1.78
N ALA A 18 -11.68 -8.54 0.58
CA ALA A 18 -12.89 -9.07 -0.06
C ALA A 18 -12.73 -9.12 -1.58
N VAL A 19 -13.39 -10.10 -2.23
CA VAL A 19 -13.54 -10.14 -3.68
C VAL A 19 -14.85 -9.46 -4.05
N LEU A 20 -14.79 -8.54 -5.02
CA LEU A 20 -15.94 -7.86 -5.61
C LEU A 20 -16.26 -8.46 -6.97
N ARG A 21 -17.45 -9.02 -7.12
CA ARG A 21 -17.94 -9.65 -8.35
C ARG A 21 -19.07 -8.84 -8.98
N GLY A 22 -19.28 -9.05 -10.28
CA GLY A 22 -20.34 -8.38 -11.02
C GLY A 22 -19.95 -6.97 -11.49
N VAL A 23 -18.66 -6.61 -11.43
CA VAL A 23 -18.13 -5.33 -11.89
C VAL A 23 -17.12 -5.55 -13.01
N ASN A 24 -17.24 -4.75 -14.06
CA ASN A 24 -16.24 -4.62 -15.12
C ASN A 24 -15.61 -3.23 -15.03
N LEU A 25 -14.36 -3.16 -14.58
CA LEU A 25 -13.64 -1.90 -14.40
C LEU A 25 -13.23 -1.23 -15.73
N ALA A 26 -13.33 -1.97 -16.86
CA ALA A 26 -13.09 -1.42 -18.19
C ALA A 26 -14.24 -0.51 -18.67
N GLU A 27 -15.42 -0.60 -18.04
CA GLU A 27 -16.59 0.20 -18.39
C GLU A 27 -16.69 1.43 -17.47
N PRO A 28 -17.26 2.55 -17.98
CA PRO A 28 -17.52 3.71 -17.12
C PRO A 28 -18.46 3.34 -15.98
N ALA A 29 -17.97 3.48 -14.75
CA ALA A 29 -18.75 3.21 -13.55
C ALA A 29 -19.65 4.41 -13.19
N SER A 30 -20.90 4.14 -12.80
CA SER A 30 -21.78 5.16 -12.23
C SER A 30 -21.25 5.66 -10.87
N ASP A 31 -21.67 6.87 -10.45
CA ASP A 31 -21.28 7.40 -9.15
C ASP A 31 -21.73 6.48 -8.01
N GLY A 32 -22.92 5.90 -8.09
CA GLY A 32 -23.40 4.92 -7.09
C GLY A 32 -22.53 3.67 -7.00
N LEU A 33 -22.04 3.13 -8.13
CA LEU A 33 -21.12 1.99 -8.10
C LEU A 33 -19.76 2.37 -7.51
N ILE A 34 -19.26 3.58 -7.78
CA ILE A 34 -18.03 4.09 -7.18
C ILE A 34 -18.19 4.23 -5.66
N ASP A 35 -19.33 4.73 -5.19
CA ASP A 35 -19.64 4.84 -3.77
C ASP A 35 -19.71 3.45 -3.10
N ASP A 36 -20.35 2.47 -3.74
CA ASP A 36 -20.40 1.09 -3.24
C ASP A 36 -19.00 0.46 -3.15
N ILE A 37 -18.15 0.67 -4.17
CA ILE A 37 -16.75 0.21 -4.17
C ILE A 37 -15.97 0.91 -3.04
N ARG A 38 -16.18 2.22 -2.84
CA ARG A 38 -15.56 2.98 -1.74
C ARG A 38 -15.97 2.43 -0.38
N GLN A 39 -17.26 2.16 -0.17
CA GLN A 39 -17.74 1.56 1.09
C GLN A 39 -17.15 0.15 1.31
N ALA A 40 -17.03 -0.65 0.25
CA ALA A 40 -16.37 -1.95 0.34
C ALA A 40 -14.89 -1.81 0.70
N LEU A 41 -14.16 -0.84 0.11
CA LEU A 41 -12.77 -0.54 0.45
C LEU A 41 -12.61 -0.13 1.91
N LEU A 42 -13.44 0.80 2.39
CA LEU A 42 -13.41 1.26 3.79
C LEU A 42 -13.68 0.13 4.78
N ARG A 43 -14.58 -0.78 4.44
CA ARG A 43 -14.94 -1.92 5.29
C ARG A 43 -13.88 -3.03 5.27
N HIS A 44 -13.34 -3.36 4.10
CA HIS A 44 -12.47 -4.53 3.90
C HIS A 44 -11.00 -4.16 3.72
N GLN A 45 -10.65 -2.87 3.61
CA GLN A 45 -9.30 -2.30 3.55
C GLN A 45 -8.46 -2.68 2.32
N VAL A 46 -8.70 -3.85 1.73
CA VAL A 46 -8.26 -4.25 0.40
C VAL A 46 -9.37 -5.03 -0.29
N ILE A 47 -9.62 -4.69 -1.55
CA ILE A 47 -10.63 -5.34 -2.39
C ILE A 47 -10.01 -5.83 -3.68
N PHE A 48 -10.54 -6.94 -4.18
CA PHE A 48 -10.01 -7.64 -5.35
C PHE A 48 -11.09 -7.77 -6.42
N PHE A 49 -10.67 -7.64 -7.67
CA PHE A 49 -11.50 -7.87 -8.84
C PHE A 49 -10.78 -8.91 -9.70
N GLU A 50 -11.49 -9.97 -10.07
CA GLU A 50 -10.97 -11.02 -10.96
C GLU A 50 -11.34 -10.70 -12.41
N ASP A 51 -10.62 -11.28 -13.37
CA ASP A 51 -10.92 -11.28 -14.80
C ASP A 51 -11.13 -9.87 -15.43
N GLN A 52 -10.28 -8.91 -15.02
CA GLN A 52 -10.34 -7.54 -15.53
C GLN A 52 -9.35 -7.34 -16.68
N ASP A 53 -9.85 -7.01 -17.88
CA ASP A 53 -9.01 -6.64 -19.03
C ASP A 53 -8.97 -5.12 -19.18
N LEU A 54 -8.05 -4.48 -18.45
CA LEU A 54 -7.90 -3.03 -18.43
C LEU A 54 -6.74 -2.56 -19.29
N THR A 55 -7.00 -1.57 -20.13
CA THR A 55 -5.97 -0.72 -20.71
C THR A 55 -5.39 0.20 -19.60
N PRO A 56 -4.16 0.74 -19.78
CA PRO A 56 -3.61 1.74 -18.85
C PRO A 56 -4.53 2.95 -18.66
N THR A 57 -5.21 3.40 -19.73
CA THR A 57 -6.21 4.49 -19.67
C THR A 57 -7.36 4.14 -18.73
N GLN A 58 -7.95 2.97 -18.87
CA GLN A 58 -9.09 2.54 -18.05
C GLN A 58 -8.69 2.36 -16.59
N GLN A 59 -7.49 1.80 -16.30
CA GLN A 59 -6.97 1.70 -14.94
C GLN A 59 -6.77 3.09 -14.32
N ARG A 60 -6.17 4.04 -15.06
CA ARG A 60 -6.00 5.43 -14.62
C ARG A 60 -7.36 6.08 -14.33
N ASP A 61 -8.30 5.97 -15.26
CA ASP A 61 -9.61 6.62 -15.15
C ASP A 61 -10.42 6.04 -13.98
N PHE A 62 -10.33 4.74 -13.74
CA PHE A 62 -10.93 4.13 -12.55
C PHE A 62 -10.29 4.66 -11.25
N ALA A 63 -8.95 4.65 -11.15
CA ALA A 63 -8.26 5.13 -9.96
C ALA A 63 -8.54 6.62 -9.69
N ALA A 64 -8.62 7.45 -10.73
CA ALA A 64 -8.92 8.89 -10.62
C ALA A 64 -10.32 9.20 -10.06
N ARG A 65 -11.24 8.20 -10.01
CA ARG A 65 -12.55 8.37 -9.35
C ARG A 65 -12.44 8.46 -7.81
N PHE A 66 -11.29 8.10 -7.23
CA PHE A 66 -11.07 8.09 -5.79
C PHE A 66 -10.18 9.24 -5.29
N GLY A 67 -9.55 9.98 -6.19
CA GLY A 67 -8.73 11.14 -5.90
C GLY A 67 -7.69 11.43 -7.00
N ASP A 68 -6.91 12.48 -6.81
CA ASP A 68 -5.82 12.84 -7.72
C ASP A 68 -4.74 11.75 -7.72
N LEU A 69 -4.12 11.54 -8.90
CA LEU A 69 -3.12 10.50 -9.05
C LEU A 69 -1.70 11.01 -8.86
N HIS A 70 -0.87 10.18 -8.28
CA HIS A 70 0.55 10.42 -8.07
C HIS A 70 1.36 9.97 -9.28
N VAL A 71 2.31 10.80 -9.73
CA VAL A 71 3.35 10.40 -10.70
C VAL A 71 4.64 10.13 -9.93
N HIS A 72 5.12 8.90 -9.98
CA HIS A 72 6.30 8.51 -9.20
C HIS A 72 7.60 8.98 -9.90
N PRO A 73 8.50 9.71 -9.19
CA PRO A 73 9.66 10.32 -9.82
C PRO A 73 10.81 9.35 -10.16
N LEU A 74 10.82 8.13 -9.59
CA LEU A 74 11.94 7.20 -9.67
C LEU A 74 11.65 5.91 -10.46
N TYR A 75 10.40 5.50 -10.56
CA TYR A 75 10.02 4.26 -11.23
C TYR A 75 9.65 4.50 -12.70
N ASP A 76 9.79 3.46 -13.51
CA ASP A 76 9.32 3.47 -14.88
C ASP A 76 7.80 3.60 -14.93
N THR A 77 7.31 4.37 -15.88
CA THR A 77 5.88 4.60 -16.09
C THR A 77 5.46 4.19 -17.51
N ASP A 78 4.18 4.02 -17.74
CA ASP A 78 3.67 3.91 -19.09
C ASP A 78 3.92 5.21 -19.85
N ASN A 79 4.49 5.13 -21.06
CA ASN A 79 4.91 6.30 -21.84
C ASN A 79 3.77 7.28 -22.18
N ARG A 80 2.51 6.83 -22.17
CA ARG A 80 1.33 7.64 -22.46
C ARG A 80 0.58 8.07 -21.20
N HIS A 81 0.79 7.34 -20.10
CA HIS A 81 0.10 7.53 -18.82
C HIS A 81 1.13 7.53 -17.68
N PRO A 82 1.77 8.68 -17.41
CA PRO A 82 2.81 8.77 -16.38
C PRO A 82 2.30 8.44 -14.97
N GLU A 83 0.98 8.44 -14.76
CA GLU A 83 0.32 8.03 -13.52
C GLU A 83 0.31 6.49 -13.34
N ILE A 84 0.57 5.73 -14.40
CA ILE A 84 0.67 4.27 -14.36
C ILE A 84 2.13 3.86 -14.23
N MET A 85 2.52 3.47 -13.04
CA MET A 85 3.84 2.90 -12.75
C MET A 85 3.89 1.44 -13.24
N VAL A 86 4.97 1.09 -13.93
CA VAL A 86 5.23 -0.28 -14.41
C VAL A 86 6.22 -0.95 -13.45
N ILE A 87 5.74 -1.98 -12.75
CA ILE A 87 6.56 -2.83 -11.88
C ILE A 87 6.90 -4.10 -12.66
N ASP A 88 8.12 -4.16 -13.16
CA ASP A 88 8.60 -5.25 -14.02
C ASP A 88 9.75 -6.00 -13.31
N ASN A 89 9.42 -7.08 -12.63
CA ASN A 89 10.37 -7.87 -11.88
C ASN A 89 10.81 -9.12 -12.66
N HIS A 90 12.12 -9.32 -12.73
CA HIS A 90 12.78 -10.43 -13.39
C HIS A 90 14.20 -10.62 -12.80
N VAL A 91 14.99 -11.57 -13.35
CA VAL A 91 16.32 -11.92 -12.80
C VAL A 91 17.26 -10.71 -12.66
N ASP A 92 17.25 -9.81 -13.66
CA ASP A 92 18.12 -8.62 -13.67
C ASP A 92 17.49 -7.40 -12.94
N ASN A 93 16.21 -7.48 -12.57
CA ASN A 93 15.48 -6.48 -11.80
C ASN A 93 14.57 -7.17 -10.77
N PRO A 94 15.16 -7.75 -9.70
CA PRO A 94 14.40 -8.45 -8.68
C PRO A 94 13.48 -7.50 -7.90
N THR A 95 12.50 -8.05 -7.19
CA THR A 95 11.60 -7.24 -6.36
C THR A 95 12.35 -6.63 -5.18
N ASP A 96 12.07 -5.37 -4.88
CA ASP A 96 12.50 -4.64 -3.68
C ASP A 96 11.37 -4.44 -2.64
N ASN A 97 10.17 -4.95 -2.95
CA ASN A 97 8.95 -4.77 -2.16
C ASN A 97 8.57 -6.02 -1.34
N ASN A 98 9.53 -6.86 -0.97
CA ASN A 98 9.34 -8.08 -0.20
C ASN A 98 9.36 -7.86 1.33
N PHE A 99 9.29 -6.61 1.78
CA PHE A 99 9.18 -6.20 3.19
C PHE A 99 7.81 -5.61 3.48
N TRP A 100 7.33 -5.77 4.72
CA TRP A 100 6.09 -5.14 5.16
C TRP A 100 6.22 -3.62 5.24
N HIS A 101 5.39 -2.92 4.46
CA HIS A 101 5.40 -1.46 4.39
C HIS A 101 4.01 -0.89 4.08
N THR A 102 3.83 0.35 4.46
CA THR A 102 2.83 1.28 3.94
C THR A 102 3.54 2.19 2.96
N ASP A 103 2.96 2.41 1.79
CA ASP A 103 3.61 3.17 0.72
C ASP A 103 3.94 4.60 1.09
N VAL A 104 5.14 5.02 0.71
CA VAL A 104 5.59 6.43 0.62
C VAL A 104 5.35 7.20 1.93
N THR A 105 5.48 6.54 3.09
CA THR A 105 5.25 7.23 4.39
C THR A 105 6.34 8.22 4.76
N PHE A 106 7.38 8.35 3.94
CA PHE A 106 8.45 9.34 4.12
C PHE A 106 8.08 10.76 3.61
N ILE A 107 6.85 10.98 3.12
CA ILE A 107 6.34 12.31 2.74
C ILE A 107 5.25 12.77 3.71
N GLU A 108 4.96 14.09 3.73
CA GLU A 108 3.96 14.66 4.65
C GLU A 108 2.53 14.16 4.40
N THR A 109 2.19 13.88 3.14
CA THR A 109 0.87 13.41 2.71
C THR A 109 1.00 12.08 1.96
N PRO A 110 1.19 10.94 2.67
CA PRO A 110 1.28 9.63 2.06
C PRO A 110 0.03 9.29 1.23
N PRO A 111 0.16 8.42 0.21
CA PRO A 111 -0.97 8.02 -0.62
C PRO A 111 -2.17 7.51 0.18
N MET A 112 -3.39 7.81 -0.30
CA MET A 112 -4.64 7.25 0.19
C MET A 112 -4.73 5.76 -0.10
N GLY A 113 -4.34 5.34 -1.31
CA GLY A 113 -4.42 3.97 -1.75
C GLY A 113 -3.78 3.75 -3.11
N ALA A 114 -3.82 2.52 -3.60
CA ALA A 114 -3.36 2.22 -4.93
C ALA A 114 -4.14 1.08 -5.58
N VAL A 115 -4.25 1.14 -6.91
CA VAL A 115 -4.87 0.13 -7.78
C VAL A 115 -3.76 -0.59 -8.52
N LEU A 116 -3.60 -1.89 -8.25
CA LEU A 116 -2.57 -2.75 -8.85
C LEU A 116 -3.22 -3.78 -9.76
N HIS A 117 -2.81 -3.82 -11.02
CA HIS A 117 -3.34 -4.70 -12.06
C HIS A 117 -2.29 -5.69 -12.53
N ALA A 118 -2.62 -6.98 -12.58
CA ALA A 118 -1.73 -8.04 -13.03
C ALA A 118 -1.68 -8.10 -14.57
N LYS A 119 -0.50 -7.83 -15.15
CA LYS A 119 -0.27 -7.84 -16.60
C LYS A 119 0.45 -9.10 -17.09
N GLN A 120 1.48 -9.52 -16.37
CA GLN A 120 2.18 -10.78 -16.61
C GLN A 120 2.51 -11.44 -15.29
N LEU A 121 2.19 -12.72 -15.17
CA LEU A 121 2.36 -13.48 -13.94
C LEU A 121 3.30 -14.66 -14.15
N PRO A 122 4.06 -15.06 -13.13
CA PRO A 122 4.75 -16.33 -13.11
C PRO A 122 3.73 -17.49 -13.02
N PRO A 123 4.08 -18.72 -13.42
CA PRO A 123 3.18 -19.86 -13.31
C PRO A 123 2.87 -20.23 -11.85
N VAL A 124 3.78 -19.91 -10.92
CA VAL A 124 3.66 -20.15 -9.47
C VAL A 124 4.39 -19.03 -8.73
N GLY A 125 3.88 -18.64 -7.55
CA GLY A 125 4.47 -17.60 -6.71
C GLY A 125 4.10 -16.17 -7.12
N GLY A 126 4.79 -15.20 -6.56
CA GLY A 126 4.55 -13.78 -6.81
C GLY A 126 3.27 -13.23 -6.18
N ASP A 127 2.76 -13.89 -5.14
CA ASP A 127 1.61 -13.43 -4.37
C ASP A 127 1.87 -12.08 -3.72
N THR A 128 0.82 -11.42 -3.26
CA THR A 128 0.93 -10.24 -2.40
C THR A 128 0.14 -10.44 -1.13
N MET A 129 0.66 -9.92 -0.02
CA MET A 129 0.02 -10.01 1.29
C MET A 129 -0.32 -8.60 1.79
N TRP A 130 -1.48 -8.46 2.43
CA TRP A 130 -1.89 -7.23 3.13
C TRP A 130 -2.20 -7.53 4.58
N ALA A 131 -1.89 -6.58 5.46
CA ALA A 131 -2.17 -6.65 6.90
C ALA A 131 -3.01 -5.45 7.33
N SER A 132 -4.03 -5.70 8.16
CA SER A 132 -4.91 -4.69 8.74
C SER A 132 -4.25 -4.02 9.94
N MET A 133 -3.92 -2.74 9.81
CA MET A 133 -3.34 -1.96 10.91
C MET A 133 -4.36 -1.60 11.98
N THR A 134 -5.64 -1.52 11.62
CA THR A 134 -6.73 -1.28 12.58
C THR A 134 -7.03 -2.54 13.40
N ALA A 135 -7.05 -3.72 12.78
CA ALA A 135 -7.21 -4.99 13.51
C ALA A 135 -6.01 -5.26 14.43
N ALA A 136 -4.79 -5.00 13.95
CA ALA A 136 -3.58 -5.12 14.76
C ALA A 136 -3.60 -4.16 15.96
N TYR A 137 -4.03 -2.90 15.78
CA TYR A 137 -4.20 -1.96 16.89
C TYR A 137 -5.25 -2.45 17.91
N ARG A 138 -6.41 -2.89 17.45
CA ARG A 138 -7.50 -3.42 18.34
C ARG A 138 -7.06 -4.63 19.15
N ALA A 139 -6.15 -5.44 18.64
CA ALA A 139 -5.62 -6.63 19.34
C ALA A 139 -4.55 -6.31 20.39
N LEU A 140 -4.04 -5.07 20.46
CA LEU A 140 -3.14 -4.63 21.53
C LEU A 140 -3.91 -4.51 22.85
N SER A 141 -3.22 -4.75 23.96
CA SER A 141 -3.78 -4.44 25.29
C SER A 141 -4.07 -2.94 25.45
N THR A 142 -5.10 -2.59 26.20
CA THR A 142 -5.45 -1.18 26.48
C THR A 142 -4.27 -0.34 27.01
N PRO A 143 -3.42 -0.83 27.92
CA PRO A 143 -2.22 -0.08 28.32
C PRO A 143 -1.25 0.19 27.17
N MET A 144 -1.08 -0.76 26.23
CA MET A 144 -0.22 -0.58 25.06
C MET A 144 -0.83 0.42 24.09
N GLN A 145 -2.14 0.34 23.82
CA GLN A 145 -2.86 1.31 22.99
C GLN A 145 -2.62 2.74 23.50
N ARG A 146 -2.92 2.98 24.77
CA ARG A 146 -2.73 4.30 25.41
C ARG A 146 -1.28 4.79 25.39
N PHE A 147 -0.31 3.88 25.53
CA PHE A 147 1.10 4.25 25.43
C PHE A 147 1.47 4.70 24.02
N LEU A 148 0.96 4.03 22.98
CA LEU A 148 1.29 4.32 21.58
C LEU A 148 0.60 5.57 21.04
N GLU A 149 -0.60 5.90 21.51
CA GLU A 149 -1.44 7.00 21.03
C GLU A 149 -0.77 8.39 21.17
N GLY A 150 0.10 8.55 22.15
CA GLY A 150 0.85 9.81 22.35
C GLY A 150 2.20 9.87 21.65
N LEU A 151 2.61 8.81 20.92
CA LEU A 151 3.92 8.73 20.32
C LEU A 151 3.94 9.20 18.87
N GLU A 152 5.07 9.77 18.48
CA GLU A 152 5.40 10.15 17.11
C GLU A 152 6.58 9.32 16.58
N ALA A 153 6.60 9.06 15.29
CA ALA A 153 7.67 8.33 14.61
C ALA A 153 8.29 9.17 13.49
N VAL A 154 9.58 9.00 13.27
CA VAL A 154 10.31 9.63 12.17
C VAL A 154 10.33 8.67 11.00
N HIS A 155 9.80 9.10 9.87
CA HIS A 155 9.83 8.40 8.60
C HIS A 155 10.83 9.08 7.68
N ASP A 156 11.68 8.29 7.02
CA ASP A 156 12.88 8.80 6.37
C ASP A 156 13.14 8.05 5.05
N PHE A 157 13.20 8.80 3.96
CA PHE A 157 13.56 8.28 2.63
C PHE A 157 14.94 7.62 2.65
N ALA A 158 15.95 8.28 3.24
CA ALA A 158 17.33 7.79 3.26
C ALA A 158 17.51 6.53 4.13
N TYR A 159 16.58 6.22 5.03
CA TYR A 159 16.56 4.98 5.80
C TYR A 159 16.17 3.78 4.92
N ALA A 160 15.21 3.95 4.02
CA ALA A 160 14.70 2.90 3.14
C ALA A 160 15.58 2.69 1.91
N PHE A 161 16.01 3.78 1.28
CA PHE A 161 16.78 3.76 0.04
C PHE A 161 18.24 4.06 0.32
N THR A 162 19.10 3.05 0.18
CA THR A 162 20.53 3.23 0.39
C THR A 162 21.24 3.64 -0.91
N PRO A 163 22.38 4.36 -0.83
CA PRO A 163 23.17 4.71 -2.01
C PRO A 163 23.54 3.50 -2.89
N GLN A 164 23.79 2.34 -2.26
CA GLN A 164 24.19 1.11 -2.96
C GLN A 164 23.09 0.54 -3.87
N GLY A 165 21.81 0.75 -3.52
CA GLY A 165 20.67 0.30 -4.32
C GLY A 165 20.39 1.16 -5.55
N LEU A 166 20.75 2.46 -5.51
CA LEU A 166 20.43 3.44 -6.56
C LEU A 166 21.67 3.99 -7.30
N ALA A 167 22.86 3.83 -6.75
CA ALA A 167 24.06 4.57 -7.13
C ALA A 167 25.10 3.77 -7.94
N GLY A 168 24.71 2.75 -8.70
CA GLY A 168 25.61 2.01 -9.59
C GLY A 168 26.30 2.85 -10.68
N SER A 169 26.00 4.17 -10.76
CA SER A 169 26.60 5.13 -11.66
C SER A 169 26.65 6.53 -11.01
N GLN A 170 27.47 7.44 -11.55
CA GLN A 170 27.51 8.85 -11.09
C GLN A 170 26.15 9.53 -11.21
N ALA A 171 25.41 9.29 -12.30
CA ALA A 171 24.06 9.81 -12.51
C ALA A 171 23.05 9.23 -11.47
N GLY A 172 23.25 7.99 -11.01
CA GLY A 172 22.49 7.37 -9.92
C GLY A 172 22.76 8.05 -8.58
N ALA A 173 24.03 8.36 -8.28
CA ALA A 173 24.41 9.06 -7.06
C ALA A 173 23.83 10.48 -6.99
N GLU A 174 23.85 11.22 -8.09
CA GLU A 174 23.25 12.56 -8.18
C GLU A 174 21.73 12.51 -8.03
N ARG A 175 21.05 11.54 -8.65
CA ARG A 175 19.61 11.30 -8.49
C ARG A 175 19.24 10.96 -7.04
N TYR A 176 20.02 10.10 -6.39
CA TYR A 176 19.84 9.76 -4.99
C TYR A 176 19.99 11.00 -4.08
N ALA A 177 21.06 11.75 -4.24
CA ALA A 177 21.31 12.97 -3.46
C ALA A 177 20.18 14.00 -3.62
N LYS A 178 19.66 14.16 -4.85
CA LYS A 178 18.50 15.01 -5.13
C LYS A 178 17.25 14.49 -4.41
N ALA A 179 16.95 13.19 -4.52
CA ALA A 179 15.79 12.58 -3.87
C ALA A 179 15.84 12.70 -2.34
N VAL A 180 17.01 12.52 -1.72
CA VAL A 180 17.20 12.75 -0.28
C VAL A 180 16.95 14.21 0.11
N ALA A 181 17.45 15.16 -0.69
CA ALA A 181 17.27 16.60 -0.43
C ALA A 181 15.78 17.03 -0.58
N GLU A 182 15.07 16.44 -1.52
CA GLU A 182 13.63 16.70 -1.78
C GLU A 182 12.70 16.00 -0.78
N ASN A 183 13.19 14.94 -0.09
CA ASN A 183 12.42 14.16 0.88
C ASN A 183 13.12 14.15 2.25
N PRO A 184 13.18 15.27 2.96
CA PRO A 184 13.71 15.31 4.33
C PRO A 184 12.82 14.44 5.24
N PRO A 185 13.38 13.89 6.36
CA PRO A 185 12.61 13.09 7.30
C PRO A 185 11.36 13.82 7.79
N VAL A 186 10.22 13.13 7.80
CA VAL A 186 8.93 13.63 8.29
C VAL A 186 8.51 12.96 9.57
N ILE A 187 7.59 13.59 10.30
CA ILE A 187 7.06 13.07 11.56
C ILE A 187 5.59 12.75 11.38
N HIS A 188 5.24 11.49 11.71
CA HIS A 188 3.86 11.01 11.75
C HIS A 188 3.52 10.43 13.12
N PRO A 189 2.23 10.38 13.51
CA PRO A 189 1.82 9.68 14.72
C PRO A 189 2.09 8.16 14.57
N VAL A 190 2.44 7.50 15.66
CA VAL A 190 2.58 6.02 15.71
C VAL A 190 1.22 5.35 15.50
N ILE A 191 0.16 5.95 16.03
CA ILE A 191 -1.23 5.57 15.78
C ILE A 191 -1.89 6.68 14.97
N ARG A 192 -2.41 6.31 13.79
CA ARG A 192 -3.16 7.18 12.90
C ARG A 192 -4.65 6.93 13.07
N THR A 193 -5.46 7.98 13.13
CA THR A 193 -6.91 7.89 12.98
C THR A 193 -7.26 7.90 11.49
N HIS A 194 -8.04 6.93 11.04
CA HIS A 194 -8.49 6.88 9.66
C HIS A 194 -9.49 8.02 9.38
N PRO A 195 -9.28 8.85 8.34
CA PRO A 195 -10.04 10.10 8.15
C PRO A 195 -11.52 9.89 7.85
N GLU A 196 -11.91 8.75 7.29
CA GLU A 196 -13.29 8.46 6.90
C GLU A 196 -14.01 7.54 7.88
N THR A 197 -13.32 6.55 8.47
CA THR A 197 -13.95 5.60 9.41
C THR A 197 -13.79 5.99 10.87
N GLY A 198 -12.84 6.88 11.19
CA GLY A 198 -12.50 7.24 12.57
C GLY A 198 -11.72 6.15 13.32
N GLU A 199 -11.46 4.99 12.71
CA GLU A 199 -10.76 3.89 13.37
C GLU A 199 -9.27 4.18 13.55
N PRO A 200 -8.69 3.93 14.74
CA PRO A 200 -7.25 4.02 14.97
C PRO A 200 -6.52 2.80 14.38
N GLY A 201 -5.34 3.04 13.80
CA GLY A 201 -4.48 2.00 13.25
C GLY A 201 -3.00 2.29 13.49
N ILE A 202 -2.19 1.25 13.54
CA ILE A 202 -0.73 1.36 13.67
C ILE A 202 -0.17 1.97 12.37
N PHE A 203 0.61 3.05 12.50
CA PHE A 203 1.18 3.77 11.35
C PHE A 203 2.70 3.86 11.40
N VAL A 204 3.35 2.76 11.69
CA VAL A 204 4.80 2.57 11.59
C VAL A 204 5.08 1.31 10.78
N ASN A 205 6.18 1.27 10.03
CA ASN A 205 6.57 0.12 9.22
C ASN A 205 8.09 -0.08 9.20
N SER A 206 8.53 -1.26 8.81
CA SER A 206 9.95 -1.64 8.84
C SER A 206 10.80 -0.96 7.76
N VAL A 207 10.19 -0.41 6.71
CA VAL A 207 10.91 0.16 5.57
C VAL A 207 11.23 1.63 5.78
N PHE A 208 10.24 2.43 6.15
CA PHE A 208 10.39 3.89 6.18
C PHE A 208 10.52 4.46 7.61
N THR A 209 10.08 3.74 8.65
CA THR A 209 10.15 4.26 10.02
C THR A 209 11.53 4.03 10.61
N SER A 210 12.29 5.10 10.77
CA SER A 210 13.67 5.04 11.26
C SER A 210 13.76 4.97 12.80
N ARG A 211 12.84 5.61 13.51
CA ARG A 211 12.79 5.60 14.98
C ARG A 211 11.46 6.16 15.53
N ILE A 212 11.17 5.84 16.77
CA ILE A 212 10.16 6.53 17.58
C ILE A 212 10.80 7.77 18.21
N LYS A 213 10.18 8.93 17.99
CA LYS A 213 10.66 10.22 18.50
C LYS A 213 10.58 10.27 20.03
N GLY A 214 11.62 10.78 20.65
CA GLY A 214 11.69 10.96 22.12
C GLY A 214 12.12 9.74 22.91
N LEU A 215 12.13 8.53 22.31
CA LEU A 215 12.66 7.33 22.94
C LEU A 215 14.18 7.20 22.73
N ARG A 216 14.88 6.54 23.67
CA ARG A 216 16.26 6.13 23.47
C ARG A 216 16.33 5.08 22.36
N ARG A 217 17.50 4.93 21.75
CA ARG A 217 17.70 4.05 20.59
C ARG A 217 17.24 2.61 20.85
N GLU A 218 17.60 2.06 21.99
CA GLU A 218 17.27 0.68 22.38
C GLU A 218 15.76 0.51 22.63
N GLU A 219 15.12 1.50 23.28
CA GLU A 219 13.69 1.54 23.54
C GLU A 219 12.91 1.62 22.23
N SER A 220 13.29 2.55 21.35
CA SER A 220 12.69 2.71 20.02
C SER A 220 12.81 1.44 19.21
N ARG A 221 13.99 0.80 19.17
CA ARG A 221 14.21 -0.45 18.45
C ARG A 221 13.35 -1.59 19.00
N ALA A 222 13.33 -1.77 20.32
CA ALA A 222 12.52 -2.83 20.94
C ALA A 222 11.03 -2.67 20.65
N LEU A 223 10.52 -1.43 20.67
CA LEU A 223 9.13 -1.12 20.36
C LEU A 223 8.83 -1.36 18.88
N MET A 224 9.69 -0.90 17.96
CA MET A 224 9.53 -1.15 16.52
C MET A 224 9.58 -2.65 16.20
N ASP A 225 10.50 -3.40 16.79
CA ASP A 225 10.61 -4.86 16.61
C ASP A 225 9.34 -5.59 17.11
N PHE A 226 8.76 -5.12 18.22
CA PHE A 226 7.49 -5.64 18.73
C PHE A 226 6.36 -5.36 17.75
N LEU A 227 6.17 -4.10 17.34
CA LEU A 227 5.07 -3.69 16.45
C LEU A 227 5.18 -4.37 15.08
N ASN A 228 6.39 -4.45 14.51
CA ASN A 228 6.62 -5.12 13.23
C ASN A 228 6.27 -6.62 13.27
N ARG A 229 6.56 -7.32 14.36
CA ARG A 229 6.14 -8.72 14.52
C ARG A 229 4.64 -8.84 14.79
N HIS A 230 4.07 -7.92 15.55
CA HIS A 230 2.66 -7.94 15.92
C HIS A 230 1.75 -7.80 14.68
N VAL A 231 2.03 -6.85 13.79
CA VAL A 231 1.21 -6.61 12.58
C VAL A 231 1.22 -7.75 11.57
N GLN A 232 2.19 -8.66 11.67
CA GLN A 232 2.35 -9.80 10.76
C GLN A 232 1.61 -11.07 11.22
N GLN A 233 0.84 -11.01 12.30
CA GLN A 233 0.09 -12.17 12.80
C GLN A 233 -0.97 -12.60 11.77
N PRO A 234 -1.14 -13.91 11.54
CA PRO A 234 -2.05 -14.43 10.52
C PRO A 234 -3.50 -13.92 10.63
N GLU A 235 -3.94 -13.58 11.84
CA GLU A 235 -5.29 -13.08 12.13
C GLU A 235 -5.57 -11.70 11.49
N PHE A 236 -4.53 -10.96 11.17
CA PHE A 236 -4.64 -9.63 10.57
C PHE A 236 -4.31 -9.61 9.07
N VAL A 237 -3.93 -10.75 8.49
CA VAL A 237 -3.31 -10.85 7.18
C VAL A 237 -4.21 -11.56 6.18
N VAL A 238 -4.27 -11.04 4.96
CA VAL A 238 -4.76 -11.76 3.78
C VAL A 238 -3.61 -11.96 2.80
N ARG A 239 -3.51 -13.17 2.20
CA ARG A 239 -2.60 -13.49 1.11
C ARG A 239 -3.42 -13.68 -0.17
N TRP A 240 -3.08 -12.92 -1.20
CA TRP A 240 -3.73 -12.97 -2.50
C TRP A 240 -2.84 -13.67 -3.52
N ARG A 241 -3.36 -14.74 -4.10
CA ARG A 241 -2.76 -15.39 -5.26
C ARG A 241 -3.31 -14.74 -6.53
N TRP A 242 -2.41 -14.14 -7.29
CA TRP A 242 -2.76 -13.44 -8.51
C TRP A 242 -3.22 -14.39 -9.62
N THR A 243 -4.27 -13.98 -10.33
CA THR A 243 -4.72 -14.56 -11.60
C THR A 243 -4.57 -13.52 -12.72
N PRO A 244 -4.47 -13.94 -14.01
CA PRO A 244 -4.36 -13.01 -15.13
C PRO A 244 -5.52 -12.00 -15.10
N GLY A 245 -5.20 -10.71 -15.26
CA GLY A 245 -6.19 -9.64 -15.22
C GLY A 245 -6.73 -9.29 -13.83
N ALA A 246 -6.31 -9.95 -12.75
CA ALA A 246 -6.75 -9.57 -11.42
C ALA A 246 -6.30 -8.15 -11.04
N VAL A 247 -7.18 -7.42 -10.35
CA VAL A 247 -6.92 -6.08 -9.82
C VAL A 247 -7.07 -6.11 -8.30
N ALA A 248 -6.13 -5.50 -7.58
CA ALA A 248 -6.26 -5.20 -6.17
C ALA A 248 -6.33 -3.69 -5.97
N PHE A 249 -7.23 -3.24 -5.10
CA PHE A 249 -7.32 -1.87 -4.64
C PHE A 249 -7.28 -1.85 -3.11
N TRP A 250 -6.28 -1.22 -2.52
CA TRP A 250 -6.13 -1.16 -1.06
C TRP A 250 -6.10 0.26 -0.53
N ASP A 251 -6.56 0.40 0.70
CA ASP A 251 -6.47 1.62 1.48
C ASP A 251 -5.13 1.65 2.22
N ASN A 252 -4.22 2.48 1.72
CA ASN A 252 -2.87 2.63 2.27
C ASN A 252 -2.86 3.31 3.65
N ARG A 253 -3.98 3.93 4.03
CA ARG A 253 -4.13 4.66 5.30
C ARG A 253 -4.26 3.71 6.50
N CYS A 254 -4.67 2.46 6.26
CA CYS A 254 -4.92 1.47 7.31
C CYS A 254 -4.35 0.09 7.00
N THR A 255 -3.48 -0.06 5.99
CA THR A 255 -2.85 -1.33 5.64
C THR A 255 -1.33 -1.22 5.51
N GLN A 256 -0.66 -2.34 5.76
CA GLN A 256 0.66 -2.64 5.22
C GLN A 256 0.55 -3.75 4.19
N HIS A 257 1.52 -3.81 3.28
CA HIS A 257 1.59 -4.90 2.31
C HIS A 257 3.04 -5.31 2.03
N ARG A 258 3.18 -6.50 1.41
CA ARG A 258 4.45 -7.01 0.91
C ARG A 258 4.25 -7.92 -0.29
N ALA A 259 5.16 -7.86 -1.25
CA ALA A 259 5.26 -8.87 -2.30
C ALA A 259 5.93 -10.15 -1.74
N VAL A 260 5.49 -11.31 -2.21
CA VAL A 260 6.18 -12.58 -1.93
C VAL A 260 7.17 -12.83 -3.05
N ASP A 261 8.46 -12.90 -2.69
CA ASP A 261 9.58 -13.01 -3.62
C ASP A 261 9.99 -14.48 -3.81
N ASP A 262 9.07 -15.26 -4.42
CA ASP A 262 9.24 -16.71 -4.60
C ASP A 262 9.01 -17.17 -6.05
N PHE A 263 9.16 -16.26 -7.03
CA PHE A 263 8.79 -16.53 -8.42
C PHE A 263 9.96 -16.51 -9.42
N LEU A 264 11.15 -16.07 -9.01
CA LEU A 264 12.31 -16.10 -9.90
C LEU A 264 12.67 -17.54 -10.32
N PRO A 265 13.09 -17.78 -11.56
CA PRO A 265 13.53 -16.80 -12.56
C PRO A 265 12.42 -16.26 -13.47
N HIS A 266 11.14 -16.49 -13.17
CA HIS A 266 10.03 -16.03 -14.00
C HIS A 266 9.84 -14.52 -13.87
N ARG A 267 9.33 -13.91 -14.95
CA ARG A 267 9.01 -12.48 -15.00
C ARG A 267 7.61 -12.22 -14.44
N ARG A 268 7.47 -11.11 -13.69
CA ARG A 268 6.21 -10.61 -13.16
C ARG A 268 6.07 -9.14 -13.51
N VAL A 269 4.98 -8.77 -14.20
CA VAL A 269 4.69 -7.37 -14.57
C VAL A 269 3.36 -6.95 -14.00
N MET A 270 3.36 -5.85 -13.25
CA MET A 270 2.18 -5.23 -12.67
C MET A 270 2.10 -3.76 -13.07
N HIS A 271 0.90 -3.27 -13.33
CA HIS A 271 0.62 -1.85 -13.52
C HIS A 271 -0.02 -1.27 -12.26
N ARG A 272 0.47 -0.14 -11.79
CA ARG A 272 0.00 0.48 -10.56
C ARG A 272 -0.38 1.94 -10.78
N ALA A 273 -1.60 2.32 -10.36
CA ALA A 273 -2.03 3.70 -10.19
C ALA A 273 -2.08 4.02 -8.68
N THR A 274 -1.42 5.08 -8.25
CA THR A 274 -1.35 5.51 -6.85
C THR A 274 -2.18 6.78 -6.69
N ILE A 275 -3.05 6.80 -5.66
CA ILE A 275 -3.98 7.89 -5.38
C ILE A 275 -3.40 8.72 -4.24
N LEU A 276 -3.33 10.05 -4.42
CA LEU A 276 -2.84 10.98 -3.40
C LEU A 276 -3.71 10.93 -2.15
N GLY A 277 -3.10 11.19 -1.01
CA GLY A 277 -3.74 11.16 0.30
C GLY A 277 -3.57 12.46 1.08
N GLU A 278 -3.83 12.37 2.36
CA GLU A 278 -3.77 13.48 3.30
C GLU A 278 -2.75 13.22 4.42
N ARG A 279 -2.43 14.26 5.18
CA ARG A 279 -1.50 14.16 6.32
C ARG A 279 -2.06 13.24 7.40
N PRO A 280 -1.29 12.25 7.86
CA PRO A 280 -1.68 11.40 8.98
C PRO A 280 -1.83 12.20 10.28
N VAL A 281 -2.94 11.99 10.97
CA VAL A 281 -3.22 12.59 12.28
C VAL A 281 -3.74 11.53 13.23
N PHE A 282 -3.52 11.74 14.53
CA PHE A 282 -4.19 11.00 15.59
C PHE A 282 -5.23 11.93 16.24
N SER A 283 -6.47 11.48 16.29
CA SER A 283 -7.56 12.14 17.02
C SER A 283 -8.09 11.13 18.04
N PRO A 284 -7.93 11.39 19.34
CA PRO A 284 -8.53 10.53 20.35
C PRO A 284 -10.05 10.54 20.19
N GLY A 285 -10.67 9.36 20.23
CA GLY A 285 -12.12 9.18 20.17
C GLY A 285 -12.83 9.64 21.43
#